data_f6fd533cef4db69cb94a8459200efd99
#
_entry.id   f6fd533cef4db69cb94a8459200efd99
#
_cell.length_a   1.000
_cell.length_b   1.000
_cell.length_c   1.000
_cell.angle_alpha   90.00
_cell.angle_beta   90.00
_cell.angle_gamma   90.00
#
_symmetry.space_group_name_H-M   'P 1'
#
loop_
_entity.id
_entity.type
_entity.pdbx_description
1 polymer ?
#
loop_
_entity_poly.entity_id
_entity_poly.type
_entity_poly.pdbx_seq_one_letter_code
_entity_poly.pdbx_strand_id
1 'polypeptide(L)'
;MRSDSSIQRISIANPDIADFILMSPQEIYITAKAAGLTNLMLWQDNRVTAIYDLVVRYDISDLKQRLHEILPEEGDLRVMATNDSITLAGKLSNAAALNQALSLVRAYAPEGKIQNLTQVGGVHQVMLEVRVSEMSRQLTRRLGINFAGTDGDNFGVSMLGGLSQVVKGSDAVLASEALGFAFSPAVNALFRFSTGNVTWTGFVDALQEDGLIKVLAEPTLITLSGQSANFLAGGEFPVPVPQGLGTAAIEYKPFGVGLVFTPTVLSENKISIQVSPEVSEIDFTTAIQLGGYVIPGLRTRRASTNIELGDGQSFAIAGLLRESVRTINSKFPLLGSIPILGALFQSKSFQKEESELIIIVTPHLVKPLDLENQPLPTDFYVE
;
A
#
# COMPACT_ATOMS: atom_id res chain seq x y z
N MET A 1 -54.51 36.57 -16.15
CA MET A 1 -54.28 37.98 -16.58
C MET A 1 -55.63 38.67 -16.79
N ARG A 2 -55.78 39.87 -16.25
CA ARG A 2 -57.00 40.71 -16.48
C ARG A 2 -56.68 41.89 -17.39
N SER A 3 -57.54 42.16 -18.31
CA SER A 3 -57.48 43.33 -19.21
C SER A 3 -58.51 44.40 -18.79
N ASP A 4 -58.15 45.67 -18.85
CA ASP A 4 -59.04 46.78 -18.53
C ASP A 4 -60.09 46.99 -19.61
N SER A 5 -59.94 46.44 -20.80
CA SER A 5 -60.82 46.53 -21.94
C SER A 5 -61.30 45.16 -22.43
N SER A 6 -62.47 45.12 -23.10
CA SER A 6 -63.04 43.92 -23.68
C SER A 6 -62.19 43.43 -24.86
N ILE A 7 -61.64 42.20 -24.79
CA ILE A 7 -60.78 41.58 -25.79
C ILE A 7 -61.67 40.88 -26.80
N GLN A 8 -61.48 41.18 -28.09
CA GLN A 8 -62.21 40.54 -29.19
C GLN A 8 -61.43 39.39 -29.85
N ARG A 9 -60.11 39.53 -29.89
CA ARG A 9 -59.23 38.53 -30.48
C ARG A 9 -57.85 38.44 -29.74
N ILE A 10 -57.37 37.24 -29.59
CA ILE A 10 -56.04 36.95 -28.99
C ILE A 10 -55.24 36.15 -29.99
N SER A 11 -53.91 36.40 -30.02
CA SER A 11 -52.97 35.63 -30.81
C SER A 11 -51.69 35.43 -30.02
N ILE A 12 -51.18 34.22 -30.02
CA ILE A 12 -49.85 33.89 -29.54
C ILE A 12 -48.94 33.59 -30.74
N ALA A 13 -47.76 34.17 -30.74
CA ALA A 13 -46.83 34.02 -31.86
C ALA A 13 -46.26 32.58 -31.99
N ASN A 14 -46.03 31.91 -30.87
CA ASN A 14 -45.60 30.50 -30.85
C ASN A 14 -46.46 29.68 -29.87
N PRO A 15 -47.43 28.88 -30.39
CA PRO A 15 -48.32 28.06 -29.59
C PRO A 15 -47.66 26.83 -28.94
N ASP A 16 -46.43 26.49 -29.34
CA ASP A 16 -45.66 25.39 -28.71
C ASP A 16 -45.06 25.81 -27.36
N ILE A 17 -44.84 27.13 -27.14
CA ILE A 17 -44.30 27.70 -25.91
C ILE A 17 -45.39 27.95 -24.88
N ALA A 18 -46.49 28.58 -25.29
CA ALA A 18 -47.62 28.92 -24.43
C ALA A 18 -48.94 28.84 -25.19
N ASP A 19 -50.02 28.59 -24.45
CA ASP A 19 -51.38 28.57 -24.96
C ASP A 19 -52.25 29.44 -24.08
N PHE A 20 -53.43 29.80 -24.58
CA PHE A 20 -54.36 30.63 -23.82
C PHE A 20 -55.80 30.11 -23.89
N ILE A 21 -56.57 30.40 -22.86
CA ILE A 21 -57.97 30.17 -22.78
C ILE A 21 -58.63 31.52 -22.37
N LEU A 22 -59.62 31.97 -23.14
CA LEU A 22 -60.39 33.15 -22.79
C LEU A 22 -61.49 32.75 -21.80
N MET A 23 -61.32 33.11 -20.53
CA MET A 23 -62.29 32.80 -19.47
C MET A 23 -63.47 33.76 -19.47
N SER A 24 -63.27 35.06 -19.81
CA SER A 24 -64.26 36.09 -20.00
C SER A 24 -63.71 37.16 -20.96
N PRO A 25 -64.55 38.09 -21.47
CA PRO A 25 -64.07 39.18 -22.34
C PRO A 25 -62.90 40.02 -21.74
N GLN A 26 -62.63 39.90 -20.45
CA GLN A 26 -61.57 40.64 -19.75
C GLN A 26 -60.56 39.76 -19.03
N GLU A 27 -60.71 38.42 -19.08
CA GLU A 27 -59.88 37.53 -18.32
C GLU A 27 -59.30 36.39 -19.19
N ILE A 28 -58.01 36.37 -19.26
CA ILE A 28 -57.25 35.38 -20.02
C ILE A 28 -56.51 34.44 -19.04
N TYR A 29 -56.66 33.16 -19.23
CA TYR A 29 -55.83 32.14 -18.60
C TYR A 29 -54.73 31.73 -19.57
N ILE A 30 -53.47 31.85 -19.15
CA ILE A 30 -52.30 31.51 -19.99
C ILE A 30 -51.69 30.24 -19.41
N THR A 31 -51.46 29.22 -20.25
CA THR A 31 -50.83 27.96 -19.89
C THR A 31 -49.49 27.89 -20.59
N ALA A 32 -48.41 27.69 -19.79
CA ALA A 32 -47.09 27.42 -20.31
C ALA A 32 -46.99 25.94 -20.76
N LYS A 33 -46.41 25.67 -21.95
CA LYS A 33 -46.18 24.33 -22.51
C LYS A 33 -44.71 23.97 -22.55
N ALA A 34 -43.84 24.91 -22.96
CA ALA A 34 -42.41 24.71 -23.04
C ALA A 34 -41.68 26.01 -22.66
N ALA A 35 -40.45 25.86 -22.15
CA ALA A 35 -39.59 26.99 -21.86
C ALA A 35 -39.18 27.71 -23.16
N GLY A 36 -39.24 29.04 -23.14
CA GLY A 36 -38.94 29.86 -24.32
C GLY A 36 -39.55 31.26 -24.22
N LEU A 37 -39.48 31.97 -25.32
CA LEU A 37 -39.93 33.36 -25.47
C LEU A 37 -40.98 33.40 -26.55
N THR A 38 -42.15 34.00 -26.26
CA THR A 38 -43.22 34.22 -27.23
C THR A 38 -43.95 35.53 -26.92
N ASN A 39 -44.85 35.94 -27.77
CA ASN A 39 -45.60 37.19 -27.60
C ASN A 39 -47.08 36.89 -27.62
N LEU A 40 -47.83 37.58 -26.76
CA LEU A 40 -49.28 37.58 -26.71
C LEU A 40 -49.80 38.94 -27.25
N MET A 41 -50.58 38.87 -28.29
CA MET A 41 -51.20 40.07 -28.90
C MET A 41 -52.69 40.11 -28.58
N LEU A 42 -53.15 41.21 -28.06
CA LEU A 42 -54.59 41.51 -27.80
C LEU A 42 -55.14 42.47 -28.82
N TRP A 43 -56.32 42.15 -29.34
CA TRP A 43 -56.96 42.91 -30.36
C TRP A 43 -58.37 43.41 -29.87
N GLN A 44 -58.67 44.69 -30.13
CA GLN A 44 -59.94 45.29 -29.92
C GLN A 44 -60.26 46.18 -31.15
N ASP A 45 -61.47 46.14 -31.64
CA ASP A 45 -61.90 46.91 -32.81
C ASP A 45 -60.96 46.84 -34.02
N ASN A 46 -60.50 45.60 -34.31
CA ASN A 46 -59.61 45.29 -35.39
C ASN A 46 -58.20 45.98 -35.31
N ARG A 47 -57.84 46.49 -34.12
CA ARG A 47 -56.54 47.09 -33.82
C ARG A 47 -55.84 46.34 -32.71
N VAL A 48 -54.47 46.22 -32.79
CA VAL A 48 -53.66 45.70 -31.68
C VAL A 48 -53.70 46.70 -30.54
N THR A 49 -54.27 46.30 -29.40
CA THR A 49 -54.37 47.12 -28.20
C THR A 49 -53.19 46.95 -27.26
N ALA A 50 -52.63 45.73 -27.18
CA ALA A 50 -51.49 45.46 -26.35
C ALA A 50 -50.69 44.27 -26.91
N ILE A 51 -49.39 44.34 -26.71
CA ILE A 51 -48.43 43.23 -26.96
C ILE A 51 -47.72 42.97 -25.67
N TYR A 52 -47.73 41.72 -25.24
CA TYR A 52 -47.00 41.25 -24.04
C TYR A 52 -45.96 40.22 -24.42
N ASP A 53 -44.74 40.40 -23.96
CA ASP A 53 -43.71 39.43 -24.07
C ASP A 53 -43.93 38.37 -22.98
N LEU A 54 -44.10 37.13 -23.37
CA LEU A 54 -44.26 35.99 -22.48
C LEU A 54 -42.91 35.21 -22.40
N VAL A 55 -42.33 35.20 -21.20
CA VAL A 55 -41.12 34.46 -20.91
C VAL A 55 -41.49 33.25 -20.07
N VAL A 56 -41.43 32.08 -20.66
CA VAL A 56 -41.66 30.81 -19.97
C VAL A 56 -40.30 30.24 -19.56
N ARG A 57 -40.12 29.96 -18.28
CA ARG A 57 -38.87 29.40 -17.71
C ARG A 57 -39.18 28.13 -16.95
N TYR A 58 -38.15 27.27 -16.84
CA TYR A 58 -38.24 26.12 -15.95
C TYR A 58 -38.41 26.57 -14.49
N ASP A 59 -39.35 25.94 -13.77
CA ASP A 59 -39.43 26.09 -12.31
C ASP A 59 -38.32 25.28 -11.65
N ILE A 60 -37.35 26.00 -11.12
CA ILE A 60 -36.15 25.40 -10.46
C ILE A 60 -36.25 25.45 -8.94
N SER A 61 -37.38 25.81 -8.37
CA SER A 61 -37.54 25.97 -6.92
C SER A 61 -37.37 24.64 -6.20
N ASP A 62 -38.08 23.61 -6.64
CA ASP A 62 -37.98 22.25 -6.12
C ASP A 62 -36.58 21.62 -6.41
N LEU A 63 -36.03 21.89 -7.60
CA LEU A 63 -34.69 21.44 -7.96
C LEU A 63 -33.61 22.01 -7.02
N LYS A 64 -33.68 23.29 -6.70
CA LYS A 64 -32.74 23.93 -5.75
C LYS A 64 -32.82 23.30 -4.36
N GLN A 65 -34.06 23.09 -3.88
CA GLN A 65 -34.25 22.45 -2.57
C GLN A 65 -33.67 21.04 -2.54
N ARG A 66 -33.97 20.22 -3.55
CA ARG A 66 -33.43 18.83 -3.61
C ARG A 66 -31.94 18.78 -3.76
N LEU A 67 -31.34 19.69 -4.54
CA LEU A 67 -29.88 19.78 -4.64
C LEU A 67 -29.23 20.11 -3.31
N HIS A 68 -29.81 21.02 -2.55
CA HIS A 68 -29.32 21.35 -1.21
C HIS A 68 -29.51 20.21 -0.19
N GLU A 69 -30.58 19.44 -0.31
CA GLU A 69 -30.81 18.25 0.54
C GLU A 69 -29.85 17.10 0.24
N ILE A 70 -29.50 16.87 -1.05
CA ILE A 70 -28.64 15.77 -1.49
C ILE A 70 -27.16 16.12 -1.39
N LEU A 71 -26.82 17.39 -1.60
CA LEU A 71 -25.46 17.92 -1.64
C LEU A 71 -25.33 19.11 -0.64
N PRO A 72 -25.51 18.88 0.67
CA PRO A 72 -25.49 19.96 1.66
C PRO A 72 -24.13 20.64 1.81
N GLU A 73 -23.05 19.94 1.46
CA GLU A 73 -21.67 20.44 1.55
C GLU A 73 -21.26 21.33 0.36
N GLU A 74 -22.06 21.33 -0.73
CA GLU A 74 -21.75 22.06 -1.96
C GLU A 74 -22.41 23.48 -1.99
N GLY A 75 -22.06 24.30 -1.00
CA GLY A 75 -22.66 25.62 -0.81
C GLY A 75 -22.46 26.61 -1.97
N ASP A 76 -21.45 26.40 -2.82
CA ASP A 76 -21.15 27.22 -3.98
C ASP A 76 -21.92 26.82 -5.25
N LEU A 77 -22.65 25.70 -5.21
CA LEU A 77 -23.44 25.25 -6.36
C LEU A 77 -24.65 26.15 -6.59
N ARG A 78 -24.76 26.72 -7.78
CA ARG A 78 -25.85 27.63 -8.19
C ARG A 78 -26.60 27.04 -9.37
N VAL A 79 -27.90 27.06 -9.26
CA VAL A 79 -28.81 26.67 -10.35
C VAL A 79 -29.56 27.90 -10.84
N MET A 80 -29.53 28.14 -12.13
CA MET A 80 -30.19 29.26 -12.78
C MET A 80 -31.02 28.74 -13.94
N ALA A 81 -32.27 29.23 -14.05
CA ALA A 81 -33.08 29.04 -15.24
C ALA A 81 -32.78 30.18 -16.22
N THR A 82 -32.34 29.84 -17.41
CA THR A 82 -32.33 30.78 -18.56
C THR A 82 -33.58 30.65 -19.37
N ASN A 83 -33.70 31.34 -20.51
CA ASN A 83 -34.94 31.40 -21.28
C ASN A 83 -35.44 30.02 -21.72
N ASP A 84 -34.54 29.08 -22.02
CA ASP A 84 -34.87 27.74 -22.51
C ASP A 84 -33.98 26.62 -21.97
N SER A 85 -33.16 26.91 -20.97
CA SER A 85 -32.23 25.95 -20.41
C SER A 85 -32.07 26.12 -18.91
N ILE A 86 -31.55 25.06 -18.25
CA ILE A 86 -31.09 25.07 -16.86
C ILE A 86 -29.56 25.11 -16.87
N THR A 87 -29.01 26.10 -16.20
CA THR A 87 -27.55 26.26 -16.06
C THR A 87 -27.13 25.91 -14.65
N LEU A 88 -26.20 24.98 -14.53
CA LEU A 88 -25.45 24.72 -13.31
C LEU A 88 -24.17 25.53 -13.34
N ALA A 89 -23.84 26.25 -12.28
CA ALA A 89 -22.64 27.05 -12.15
C ALA A 89 -22.11 26.95 -10.71
N GLY A 90 -20.83 27.25 -10.52
CA GLY A 90 -20.19 27.22 -9.20
C GLY A 90 -19.10 26.17 -9.11
N LYS A 91 -18.61 25.96 -7.89
CA LYS A 91 -17.51 25.05 -7.62
C LYS A 91 -18.03 23.84 -6.84
N LEU A 92 -17.67 22.64 -7.31
CA LEU A 92 -18.01 21.37 -6.69
C LEU A 92 -16.74 20.72 -6.16
N SER A 93 -16.82 20.07 -5.03
CA SER A 93 -15.67 19.45 -4.35
C SER A 93 -15.07 18.27 -5.13
N ASN A 94 -15.90 17.48 -5.84
CA ASN A 94 -15.42 16.31 -6.58
C ASN A 94 -16.31 15.94 -7.77
N ALA A 95 -15.81 15.03 -8.63
CA ALA A 95 -16.53 14.56 -9.82
C ALA A 95 -17.79 13.73 -9.49
N ALA A 96 -17.85 13.09 -8.31
CA ALA A 96 -19.02 12.34 -7.89
C ALA A 96 -20.19 13.28 -7.59
N ALA A 97 -19.94 14.39 -6.89
CA ALA A 97 -20.93 15.44 -6.63
C ALA A 97 -21.45 16.05 -7.94
N LEU A 98 -20.57 16.28 -8.93
CA LEU A 98 -20.97 16.74 -10.26
C LEU A 98 -21.93 15.75 -10.94
N ASN A 99 -21.60 14.46 -10.94
CA ASN A 99 -22.44 13.44 -11.57
C ASN A 99 -23.81 13.33 -10.88
N GLN A 100 -23.88 13.44 -9.56
CA GLN A 100 -25.12 13.46 -8.79
C GLN A 100 -25.97 14.68 -9.13
N ALA A 101 -25.36 15.88 -9.17
CA ALA A 101 -26.04 17.12 -9.55
C ALA A 101 -26.60 17.03 -10.97
N LEU A 102 -25.82 16.56 -11.95
CA LEU A 102 -26.27 16.41 -13.33
C LEU A 102 -27.40 15.39 -13.45
N SER A 103 -27.32 14.25 -12.72
CA SER A 103 -28.38 13.24 -12.72
C SER A 103 -29.70 13.80 -12.22
N LEU A 104 -29.66 14.65 -11.19
CA LEU A 104 -30.87 15.32 -10.68
C LEU A 104 -31.43 16.33 -11.67
N VAL A 105 -30.59 17.17 -12.28
CA VAL A 105 -31.02 18.20 -13.25
C VAL A 105 -31.63 17.57 -14.50
N ARG A 106 -31.16 16.40 -14.94
CA ARG A 106 -31.74 15.65 -16.08
C ARG A 106 -33.20 15.25 -15.87
N ALA A 107 -33.66 15.16 -14.62
CA ALA A 107 -35.08 14.93 -14.32
C ALA A 107 -35.97 16.13 -14.56
N TYR A 108 -35.40 17.36 -14.63
CA TYR A 108 -36.15 18.63 -14.77
C TYR A 108 -36.04 19.24 -16.16
N ALA A 109 -35.05 18.91 -16.96
CA ALA A 109 -34.90 19.38 -18.33
C ALA A 109 -34.27 18.33 -19.25
N PRO A 110 -34.61 18.30 -20.56
CA PRO A 110 -33.93 17.43 -21.54
C PRO A 110 -32.43 17.73 -21.62
N GLU A 111 -31.62 16.72 -22.00
CA GLU A 111 -30.14 16.84 -22.04
C GLU A 111 -29.63 18.02 -22.88
N GLY A 112 -30.24 18.31 -24.02
CA GLY A 112 -29.88 19.46 -24.86
C GLY A 112 -30.19 20.84 -24.26
N LYS A 113 -30.87 20.90 -23.11
CA LYS A 113 -31.28 22.12 -22.41
C LYS A 113 -30.58 22.27 -21.04
N ILE A 114 -29.54 21.51 -20.80
CA ILE A 114 -28.71 21.57 -19.58
C ILE A 114 -27.33 22.14 -19.94
N GLN A 115 -26.99 23.27 -19.32
CA GLN A 115 -25.67 23.89 -19.45
C GLN A 115 -24.86 23.65 -18.17
N ASN A 116 -23.73 23.00 -18.31
CA ASN A 116 -22.82 22.77 -17.20
C ASN A 116 -21.65 23.77 -17.26
N LEU A 117 -21.66 24.75 -16.35
CA LEU A 117 -20.61 25.73 -16.11
C LEU A 117 -19.95 25.53 -14.73
N THR A 118 -20.10 24.34 -14.13
CA THR A 118 -19.46 24.06 -12.85
C THR A 118 -17.99 23.77 -13.02
N GLN A 119 -17.21 24.19 -12.04
CA GLN A 119 -15.80 23.83 -11.91
C GLN A 119 -15.68 22.77 -10.84
N VAL A 120 -15.11 21.64 -11.16
CA VAL A 120 -14.74 20.64 -10.15
C VAL A 120 -13.51 21.17 -9.41
N GLY A 121 -13.57 21.21 -8.08
CA GLY A 121 -12.46 21.65 -7.22
C GLY A 121 -11.16 20.97 -7.60
N GLY A 122 -10.06 21.67 -7.39
CA GLY A 122 -8.75 21.35 -7.97
C GLY A 122 -8.35 19.90 -7.82
N VAL A 123 -7.54 19.44 -8.75
CA VAL A 123 -7.00 18.07 -8.79
C VAL A 123 -6.35 17.75 -7.44
N HIS A 124 -7.01 16.91 -6.64
CA HIS A 124 -6.46 16.50 -5.36
C HIS A 124 -5.22 15.64 -5.61
N GLN A 125 -4.10 16.05 -5.05
CA GLN A 125 -2.89 15.24 -5.00
C GLN A 125 -2.87 14.48 -3.67
N VAL A 126 -2.52 13.22 -3.74
CA VAL A 126 -2.37 12.36 -2.58
C VAL A 126 -0.92 11.93 -2.47
N MET A 127 -0.31 12.26 -1.35
CA MET A 127 0.97 11.72 -0.92
C MET A 127 0.69 10.46 -0.11
N LEU A 128 1.32 9.36 -0.46
CA LEU A 128 1.27 8.13 0.32
C LEU A 128 2.64 7.91 0.97
N GLU A 129 2.65 7.84 2.28
CA GLU A 129 3.77 7.38 3.07
C GLU A 129 3.54 5.91 3.43
N VAL A 130 4.49 5.06 3.10
CA VAL A 130 4.47 3.64 3.48
C VAL A 130 5.64 3.37 4.39
N ARG A 131 5.39 2.68 5.49
CA ARG A 131 6.41 2.27 6.44
C ARG A 131 6.44 0.75 6.54
N VAL A 132 7.54 0.15 6.09
CA VAL A 132 7.81 -1.28 6.20
C VAL A 132 8.86 -1.47 7.27
N SER A 133 8.50 -2.12 8.37
CA SER A 133 9.41 -2.41 9.48
C SER A 133 9.45 -3.90 9.73
N GLU A 134 10.65 -4.45 9.74
CA GLU A 134 10.90 -5.84 10.12
C GLU A 134 11.95 -5.90 11.22
N MET A 135 11.70 -6.74 12.20
CA MET A 135 12.64 -7.06 13.25
C MET A 135 12.82 -8.59 13.30
N SER A 136 14.06 -9.06 13.20
CA SER A 136 14.39 -10.46 13.37
C SER A 136 15.37 -10.62 14.52
N ARG A 137 15.01 -11.50 15.45
CA ARG A 137 15.85 -11.85 16.61
C ARG A 137 16.21 -13.31 16.55
N GLN A 138 17.49 -13.60 16.72
CA GLN A 138 18.01 -14.96 16.80
C GLN A 138 18.74 -15.14 18.12
N LEU A 139 18.33 -16.14 18.90
CA LEU A 139 18.98 -16.55 20.13
C LEU A 139 19.50 -17.97 19.96
N THR A 140 20.81 -18.15 20.05
CA THR A 140 21.45 -19.45 20.02
C THR A 140 22.17 -19.71 21.34
N ARG A 141 21.84 -20.82 21.98
CA ARG A 141 22.56 -21.31 23.17
C ARG A 141 22.98 -22.74 22.95
N ARG A 142 24.25 -23.00 23.16
CA ARG A 142 24.83 -24.34 23.07
C ARG A 142 25.64 -24.61 24.31
N LEU A 143 25.47 -25.81 24.87
CA LEU A 143 26.31 -26.34 25.94
C LEU A 143 26.50 -27.82 25.69
N GLY A 144 27.72 -28.22 25.43
CA GLY A 144 28.10 -29.60 25.22
C GLY A 144 29.50 -29.87 25.77
N ILE A 145 29.68 -31.01 26.39
CA ILE A 145 30.95 -31.46 26.90
C ILE A 145 31.24 -32.85 26.33
N ASN A 146 32.43 -33.03 25.76
CA ASN A 146 32.92 -34.29 25.28
C ASN A 146 34.28 -34.59 25.89
N PHE A 147 34.60 -35.85 26.02
CA PHE A 147 35.87 -36.33 26.56
C PHE A 147 36.51 -37.33 25.62
N ALA A 148 37.83 -37.27 25.51
CA ALA A 148 38.64 -38.30 24.91
C ALA A 148 39.74 -38.68 25.87
N GLY A 149 39.94 -39.96 26.08
CA GLY A 149 41.06 -40.53 26.87
C GLY A 149 41.90 -41.48 26.04
N THR A 150 43.21 -41.42 26.17
CA THR A 150 44.16 -42.36 25.51
C THR A 150 45.32 -42.68 26.42
N ASP A 151 45.79 -43.93 26.36
CA ASP A 151 47.00 -44.37 27.01
C ASP A 151 48.10 -44.68 26.03
N GLY A 152 47.95 -44.32 24.75
CA GLY A 152 48.85 -44.61 23.63
C GLY A 152 48.32 -45.74 22.78
N ASP A 153 47.95 -46.87 23.36
CA ASP A 153 47.43 -48.04 22.65
C ASP A 153 45.90 -48.14 22.64
N ASN A 154 45.26 -47.64 23.71
CA ASN A 154 43.81 -47.68 23.86
C ASN A 154 43.24 -46.24 23.89
N PHE A 155 42.06 -46.07 23.34
CA PHE A 155 41.35 -44.79 23.43
C PHE A 155 39.86 -44.97 23.69
N GLY A 156 39.29 -44.01 24.38
CA GLY A 156 37.85 -43.84 24.56
C GLY A 156 37.46 -42.42 24.23
N VAL A 157 36.36 -42.24 23.47
CA VAL A 157 35.91 -40.93 23.06
C VAL A 157 34.40 -40.81 23.18
N SER A 158 33.97 -39.68 23.67
CA SER A 158 32.57 -39.21 23.65
C SER A 158 32.35 -38.28 22.47
N MET A 159 31.38 -38.58 21.61
CA MET A 159 31.05 -37.78 20.40
C MET A 159 29.62 -37.32 20.40
N LEU A 160 29.20 -36.57 21.43
CA LEU A 160 27.88 -36.02 21.53
C LEU A 160 27.78 -34.66 20.80
N GLY A 161 26.68 -34.45 20.12
CA GLY A 161 26.38 -33.17 19.48
C GLY A 161 27.28 -32.81 18.29
N GLY A 162 28.07 -33.76 17.75
CA GLY A 162 28.94 -33.49 16.60
C GLY A 162 30.15 -32.59 16.89
N LEU A 163 30.56 -32.46 18.15
CA LEU A 163 31.63 -31.56 18.57
C LEU A 163 33.03 -32.08 18.21
N SER A 164 33.19 -33.38 18.02
CA SER A 164 34.44 -34.04 17.65
C SER A 164 34.20 -35.15 16.63
N GLN A 165 35.19 -35.40 15.79
CA GLN A 165 35.21 -36.48 14.82
C GLN A 165 36.55 -37.22 14.91
N VAL A 166 36.49 -38.52 14.74
CA VAL A 166 37.72 -39.36 14.60
C VAL A 166 38.15 -39.28 13.14
N VAL A 167 39.38 -38.86 12.89
CA VAL A 167 39.96 -38.74 11.55
C VAL A 167 41.24 -39.57 11.44
N LYS A 168 41.58 -40.05 10.23
CA LYS A 168 42.82 -40.78 9.99
C LYS A 168 44.00 -39.85 9.79
N GLY A 169 45.09 -40.13 10.47
CA GLY A 169 46.45 -39.67 10.12
C GLY A 169 46.68 -38.16 10.07
N SER A 170 47.01 -37.65 8.92
CA SER A 170 47.58 -36.30 8.73
C SER A 170 46.68 -35.10 9.05
N ASP A 171 45.37 -35.30 9.14
CA ASP A 171 44.41 -34.20 9.39
C ASP A 171 44.07 -34.05 10.88
N ALA A 172 44.75 -34.75 11.74
CA ALA A 172 44.48 -34.79 13.17
C ALA A 172 45.26 -33.73 13.95
N VAL A 173 44.52 -32.91 14.71
CA VAL A 173 45.12 -31.94 15.65
C VAL A 173 45.77 -32.61 16.86
N LEU A 174 45.37 -33.86 17.15
CA LEU A 174 45.92 -34.71 18.23
C LEU A 174 46.11 -36.11 17.67
N ALA A 175 47.31 -36.46 17.25
CA ALA A 175 47.62 -37.76 16.67
C ALA A 175 48.41 -38.62 17.65
N SER A 176 48.02 -39.90 17.83
CA SER A 176 48.89 -41.03 17.92
C SER A 176 48.96 -41.66 16.52
N GLU A 177 50.05 -42.42 16.19
CA GLU A 177 50.40 -42.77 14.80
C GLU A 177 49.33 -43.37 13.88
N ALA A 178 48.12 -43.66 14.35
CA ALA A 178 47.01 -44.25 13.57
C ALA A 178 45.67 -43.50 13.55
N LEU A 179 45.30 -42.76 14.59
CA LEU A 179 44.00 -42.10 14.73
C LEU A 179 44.16 -40.73 15.42
N GLY A 180 43.51 -39.75 14.90
CA GLY A 180 43.48 -38.41 15.45
C GLY A 180 42.06 -37.87 15.58
N PHE A 181 41.93 -36.76 16.26
CA PHE A 181 40.65 -36.07 16.48
C PHE A 181 40.65 -34.74 15.73
N ALA A 182 39.66 -34.54 14.91
CA ALA A 182 39.31 -33.23 14.39
C ALA A 182 38.15 -32.61 15.21
N PHE A 183 38.28 -31.34 15.49
CA PHE A 183 37.29 -30.60 16.27
C PHE A 183 36.38 -29.84 15.36
N SER A 184 35.09 -29.79 15.73
CA SER A 184 34.16 -28.89 15.14
C SER A 184 34.59 -27.43 15.43
N PRO A 185 34.38 -26.47 14.49
CA PRO A 185 34.54 -25.05 14.78
C PRO A 185 33.68 -24.54 15.94
N ALA A 186 32.73 -25.37 16.38
CA ALA A 186 31.87 -25.10 17.54
C ALA A 186 32.57 -25.28 18.88
N VAL A 187 33.69 -26.00 18.93
CA VAL A 187 34.47 -26.19 20.17
C VAL A 187 35.18 -24.88 20.51
N ASN A 188 34.83 -24.28 21.64
CA ASN A 188 35.37 -23.01 22.09
C ASN A 188 36.24 -23.09 23.36
N ALA A 189 36.30 -24.26 24.00
CA ALA A 189 37.28 -24.52 25.05
C ALA A 189 37.78 -25.96 24.99
N LEU A 190 39.06 -26.13 25.30
CA LEU A 190 39.75 -27.41 25.33
C LEU A 190 40.63 -27.47 26.58
N PHE A 191 40.59 -28.60 27.29
CA PHE A 191 41.48 -28.86 28.42
C PHE A 191 42.04 -30.27 28.34
N ARG A 192 43.29 -30.40 28.78
CA ARG A 192 44.01 -31.69 28.80
C ARG A 192 44.67 -31.90 30.14
N PHE A 193 44.58 -33.11 30.68
CA PHE A 193 45.27 -33.52 31.89
C PHE A 193 45.65 -34.99 31.77
N SER A 194 46.71 -35.40 32.46
CA SER A 194 47.21 -36.79 32.48
C SER A 194 47.11 -37.35 33.87
N THR A 195 46.62 -38.57 33.97
CA THR A 195 46.53 -39.34 35.23
C THR A 195 47.14 -40.72 34.98
N GLY A 196 48.33 -40.99 35.52
CA GLY A 196 49.10 -42.15 35.19
C GLY A 196 49.53 -42.14 33.71
N ASN A 197 49.30 -43.25 33.00
CA ASN A 197 49.53 -43.35 31.57
C ASN A 197 48.44 -42.84 30.67
N VAL A 198 47.27 -42.43 31.26
CA VAL A 198 46.14 -42.01 30.50
C VAL A 198 46.15 -40.50 30.38
N THR A 199 46.08 -39.99 29.16
CA THR A 199 45.83 -38.56 28.84
C THR A 199 44.39 -38.33 28.52
N TRP A 200 43.75 -37.48 29.27
CA TRP A 200 42.38 -37.04 29.07
C TRP A 200 42.35 -35.68 28.38
N THR A 201 41.49 -35.56 27.38
CA THR A 201 41.21 -34.31 26.71
C THR A 201 39.72 -34.03 26.78
N GLY A 202 39.33 -32.89 27.30
CA GLY A 202 37.95 -32.43 27.36
C GLY A 202 37.68 -31.30 26.33
N PHE A 203 36.57 -31.38 25.66
CA PHE A 203 36.11 -30.44 24.66
C PHE A 203 34.80 -29.82 25.14
N VAL A 204 34.74 -28.52 25.14
CA VAL A 204 33.54 -27.75 25.57
C VAL A 204 33.08 -26.86 24.44
N ASP A 205 31.80 -26.95 24.12
CA ASP A 205 31.06 -25.95 23.35
C ASP A 205 30.11 -25.24 24.31
N ALA A 206 30.44 -24.03 24.72
CA ALA A 206 29.62 -23.19 25.57
C ALA A 206 29.43 -21.84 24.89
N LEU A 207 28.37 -21.73 24.03
CA LEU A 207 28.07 -20.53 23.23
C LEU A 207 26.73 -19.98 23.61
N GLN A 208 26.67 -18.66 23.81
CA GLN A 208 25.46 -17.89 23.78
C GLN A 208 25.64 -16.76 22.78
N GLU A 209 24.73 -16.66 21.81
CA GLU A 209 24.74 -15.66 20.76
C GLU A 209 23.35 -15.06 20.63
N ASP A 210 23.32 -13.74 20.68
CA ASP A 210 22.12 -12.94 20.48
C ASP A 210 22.30 -12.09 19.24
N GLY A 211 21.54 -12.37 18.18
CA GLY A 211 21.51 -11.61 16.94
C GLY A 211 20.23 -10.80 16.85
N LEU A 212 20.35 -9.52 16.45
CA LEU A 212 19.22 -8.65 16.16
C LEU A 212 19.44 -7.99 14.80
N ILE A 213 18.47 -8.16 13.91
CA ILE A 213 18.42 -7.49 12.61
C ILE A 213 17.16 -6.64 12.58
N LYS A 214 17.30 -5.37 12.21
CA LYS A 214 16.21 -4.44 12.01
C LYS A 214 16.29 -3.86 10.62
N VAL A 215 15.21 -3.98 9.85
CA VAL A 215 15.05 -3.38 8.54
C VAL A 215 13.93 -2.35 8.62
N LEU A 216 14.17 -1.16 8.10
CA LEU A 216 13.18 -0.10 7.99
C LEU A 216 13.27 0.51 6.60
N ALA A 217 12.12 0.58 5.91
CA ALA A 217 11.99 1.25 4.62
C ALA A 217 10.76 2.16 4.65
N GLU A 218 10.93 3.41 4.25
CA GLU A 218 9.88 4.44 4.28
C GLU A 218 9.76 5.13 2.90
N PRO A 219 9.23 4.44 1.86
CA PRO A 219 8.98 5.08 0.58
C PRO A 219 7.80 6.04 0.67
N THR A 220 7.97 7.20 0.04
CA THR A 220 6.94 8.23 -0.09
C THR A 220 6.76 8.56 -1.56
N LEU A 221 5.52 8.66 -2.02
CA LEU A 221 5.21 8.96 -3.41
C LEU A 221 3.94 9.80 -3.50
N ILE A 222 3.89 10.71 -4.47
CA ILE A 222 2.77 11.62 -4.69
C ILE A 222 2.17 11.36 -6.07
N THR A 223 0.83 11.34 -6.15
CA THR A 223 0.12 11.27 -7.43
C THR A 223 -1.22 11.99 -7.38
N LEU A 224 -1.83 12.18 -8.54
CA LEU A 224 -3.17 12.75 -8.68
C LEU A 224 -4.23 11.70 -8.32
N SER A 225 -5.36 12.15 -7.77
CA SER A 225 -6.51 11.28 -7.56
C SER A 225 -6.94 10.59 -8.86
N GLY A 226 -7.09 9.26 -8.81
CA GLY A 226 -7.45 8.41 -9.95
C GLY A 226 -6.26 8.00 -10.84
N GLN A 227 -5.03 8.46 -10.57
CA GLN A 227 -3.85 8.09 -11.35
C GLN A 227 -2.98 7.09 -10.60
N SER A 228 -2.46 6.11 -11.33
CA SER A 228 -1.50 5.15 -10.79
C SER A 228 -0.09 5.74 -10.85
N ALA A 229 0.66 5.56 -9.77
CA ALA A 229 2.06 5.91 -9.70
C ALA A 229 2.89 4.73 -9.22
N ASN A 230 4.14 4.66 -9.68
CA ASN A 230 5.11 3.67 -9.27
C ASN A 230 6.44 4.34 -8.88
N PHE A 231 7.09 3.74 -7.91
CA PHE A 231 8.42 4.13 -7.44
C PHE A 231 9.23 2.87 -7.19
N LEU A 232 10.49 2.87 -7.59
CA LEU A 232 11.45 1.81 -7.28
C LEU A 232 12.81 2.45 -6.95
N ALA A 233 13.28 2.23 -5.75
CA ALA A 233 14.63 2.59 -5.31
C ALA A 233 15.41 1.30 -5.03
N GLY A 234 16.37 0.98 -5.88
CA GLY A 234 17.12 -0.27 -5.80
C GLY A 234 18.09 -0.44 -6.95
N GLY A 235 18.27 -1.67 -7.37
CA GLY A 235 19.13 -2.05 -8.48
C GLY A 235 18.58 -3.26 -9.22
N GLU A 236 19.38 -3.77 -10.11
CA GLU A 236 19.09 -5.01 -10.84
C GLU A 236 20.26 -5.97 -10.68
N PHE A 237 19.98 -7.24 -10.47
CA PHE A 237 21.03 -8.26 -10.44
C PHE A 237 20.89 -9.23 -11.61
N PRO A 238 22.03 -9.67 -12.20
CA PRO A 238 22.03 -10.54 -13.35
C PRO A 238 21.76 -12.00 -12.95
N VAL A 239 20.79 -12.62 -13.62
CA VAL A 239 20.49 -14.07 -13.47
C VAL A 239 20.81 -14.76 -14.80
N PRO A 240 21.73 -15.73 -14.83
CA PRO A 240 21.99 -16.49 -16.05
C PRO A 240 20.84 -17.48 -16.32
N VAL A 241 20.24 -17.36 -17.50
CA VAL A 241 19.16 -18.23 -17.98
C VAL A 241 19.73 -19.13 -19.08
N PRO A 242 19.75 -20.47 -18.88
CA PRO A 242 20.24 -21.38 -19.92
C PRO A 242 19.38 -21.32 -21.18
N GLN A 243 20.03 -21.10 -22.35
CA GLN A 243 19.36 -21.08 -23.65
C GLN A 243 19.61 -22.33 -24.52
N GLY A 244 20.22 -23.38 -23.98
CA GLY A 244 20.63 -24.56 -24.72
C GLY A 244 22.04 -24.45 -25.33
N LEU A 245 22.61 -25.58 -25.81
CA LEU A 245 23.93 -25.67 -26.42
C LEU A 245 25.09 -25.04 -25.63
N GLY A 246 24.98 -24.97 -24.29
CA GLY A 246 26.00 -24.38 -23.41
C GLY A 246 26.08 -22.85 -23.40
N THR A 247 25.11 -22.15 -24.02
CA THR A 247 24.96 -20.70 -23.95
C THR A 247 24.00 -20.28 -22.84
N ALA A 248 24.31 -19.17 -22.14
CA ALA A 248 23.40 -18.56 -21.18
C ALA A 248 23.11 -17.12 -21.58
N ALA A 249 21.84 -16.73 -21.55
CA ALA A 249 21.44 -15.33 -21.58
C ALA A 249 21.45 -14.77 -20.15
N ILE A 250 21.63 -13.46 -20.01
CA ILE A 250 21.54 -12.78 -18.73
C ILE A 250 20.21 -12.08 -18.67
N GLU A 251 19.38 -12.41 -17.67
CA GLU A 251 18.14 -11.70 -17.34
C GLU A 251 18.38 -10.87 -16.09
N TYR A 252 18.07 -9.56 -16.17
CA TYR A 252 18.19 -8.68 -15.02
C TYR A 252 16.90 -8.70 -14.22
N LYS A 253 17.02 -8.96 -12.91
CA LYS A 253 15.91 -8.96 -11.96
C LYS A 253 16.02 -7.75 -11.04
N PRO A 254 15.01 -6.84 -11.00
CA PRO A 254 15.03 -5.70 -10.11
C PRO A 254 14.90 -6.15 -8.65
N PHE A 255 15.54 -5.42 -7.76
CA PHE A 255 15.40 -5.54 -6.31
C PHE A 255 15.47 -4.16 -5.66
N GLY A 256 14.98 -4.04 -4.44
CA GLY A 256 14.97 -2.80 -3.68
C GLY A 256 13.63 -2.50 -3.03
N VAL A 257 13.36 -1.23 -2.81
CA VAL A 257 12.10 -0.73 -2.23
C VAL A 257 11.21 -0.22 -3.34
N GLY A 258 10.09 -0.91 -3.56
CA GLY A 258 9.08 -0.60 -4.56
C GLY A 258 7.76 -0.16 -3.93
N LEU A 259 7.08 0.79 -4.54
CA LEU A 259 5.74 1.22 -4.16
C LEU A 259 4.93 1.51 -5.42
N VAL A 260 3.81 0.82 -5.54
CA VAL A 260 2.80 1.12 -6.55
C VAL A 260 1.51 1.46 -5.83
N PHE A 261 0.87 2.58 -6.19
CA PHE A 261 -0.42 2.91 -5.62
C PHE A 261 -1.29 3.74 -6.55
N THR A 262 -2.60 3.64 -6.34
CA THR A 262 -3.63 4.42 -7.05
C THR A 262 -4.62 4.94 -6.02
N PRO A 263 -4.59 6.24 -5.68
CA PRO A 263 -5.54 6.83 -4.77
C PRO A 263 -6.78 7.33 -5.51
N THR A 264 -7.93 7.33 -4.84
CA THR A 264 -9.16 7.97 -5.28
C THR A 264 -9.75 8.74 -4.10
N VAL A 265 -9.78 10.05 -4.19
CA VAL A 265 -10.41 10.91 -3.18
C VAL A 265 -11.93 10.84 -3.35
N LEU A 266 -12.62 10.31 -2.36
CA LEU A 266 -14.08 10.15 -2.35
C LEU A 266 -14.77 11.37 -1.75
N SER A 267 -14.18 11.96 -0.71
CA SER A 267 -14.62 13.21 -0.08
C SER A 267 -13.42 13.92 0.56
N GLU A 268 -13.62 15.10 1.12
CA GLU A 268 -12.54 15.88 1.75
C GLU A 268 -11.78 15.12 2.85
N ASN A 269 -12.39 14.11 3.46
CA ASN A 269 -11.78 13.33 4.54
C ASN A 269 -11.76 11.81 4.29
N LYS A 270 -11.94 11.36 3.04
CA LYS A 270 -11.98 9.93 2.72
C LYS A 270 -11.26 9.63 1.40
N ILE A 271 -10.22 8.82 1.49
CA ILE A 271 -9.36 8.44 0.38
C ILE A 271 -9.41 6.92 0.25
N SER A 272 -9.82 6.41 -0.90
CA SER A 272 -9.70 5.01 -1.28
C SER A 272 -8.36 4.80 -1.96
N ILE A 273 -7.61 3.79 -1.53
CA ILE A 273 -6.23 3.57 -1.99
C ILE A 273 -6.06 2.10 -2.34
N GLN A 274 -5.68 1.87 -3.59
CA GLN A 274 -5.09 0.60 -3.99
C GLN A 274 -3.58 0.72 -3.84
N VAL A 275 -2.96 -0.10 -3.00
CA VAL A 275 -1.54 -0.01 -2.68
C VAL A 275 -0.85 -1.36 -2.76
N SER A 276 0.35 -1.38 -3.33
CA SER A 276 1.20 -2.57 -3.48
C SER A 276 2.65 -2.23 -3.15
N PRO A 277 3.02 -2.15 -1.86
CA PRO A 277 4.40 -2.00 -1.43
C PRO A 277 5.17 -3.30 -1.61
N GLU A 278 6.46 -3.19 -1.92
CA GLU A 278 7.41 -4.28 -2.05
C GLU A 278 8.78 -3.88 -1.51
N VAL A 279 9.39 -4.74 -0.70
CA VAL A 279 10.78 -4.63 -0.28
C VAL A 279 11.47 -5.93 -0.63
N SER A 280 12.51 -5.87 -1.46
CA SER A 280 13.30 -7.02 -1.87
C SER A 280 14.79 -6.78 -1.66
N GLU A 281 15.45 -7.78 -1.11
CA GLU A 281 16.87 -7.77 -0.76
C GLU A 281 17.57 -8.99 -1.33
N ILE A 282 18.82 -8.81 -1.73
CA ILE A 282 19.68 -9.93 -2.15
C ILE A 282 20.05 -10.75 -0.94
N ASP A 283 19.83 -12.07 -1.00
CA ASP A 283 20.14 -13.02 0.06
C ASP A 283 21.19 -14.03 -0.40
N PHE A 284 22.43 -13.84 0.06
CA PHE A 284 23.53 -14.76 -0.24
C PHE A 284 23.48 -16.06 0.58
N THR A 285 22.66 -16.13 1.63
CA THR A 285 22.53 -17.37 2.44
C THR A 285 21.79 -18.47 1.68
N THR A 286 20.95 -18.09 0.72
CA THR A 286 20.20 -18.99 -0.16
C THR A 286 20.81 -19.11 -1.55
N ALA A 287 22.07 -18.64 -1.73
CA ALA A 287 22.73 -18.67 -3.01
C ALA A 287 22.98 -20.09 -3.51
N ILE A 288 22.82 -20.28 -4.81
CA ILE A 288 23.14 -21.54 -5.51
C ILE A 288 24.36 -21.35 -6.40
N GLN A 289 25.17 -22.41 -6.54
CA GLN A 289 26.28 -22.45 -7.50
C GLN A 289 25.84 -23.22 -8.75
N LEU A 290 25.93 -22.56 -9.90
CA LEU A 290 25.59 -23.14 -11.18
C LEU A 290 26.65 -22.76 -12.23
N GLY A 291 27.35 -23.77 -12.81
CA GLY A 291 28.37 -23.54 -13.85
C GLY A 291 29.51 -22.59 -13.45
N GLY A 292 29.90 -22.56 -12.16
CA GLY A 292 30.93 -21.66 -11.63
C GLY A 292 30.44 -20.26 -11.21
N TYR A 293 29.18 -19.97 -11.41
CA TYR A 293 28.53 -18.72 -10.97
C TYR A 293 27.79 -18.92 -9.64
N VAL A 294 27.89 -17.92 -8.75
CA VAL A 294 27.10 -17.87 -7.52
C VAL A 294 25.90 -17.00 -7.77
N ILE A 295 24.71 -17.58 -7.75
CA ILE A 295 23.44 -16.88 -7.97
C ILE A 295 22.78 -16.70 -6.62
N PRO A 296 22.68 -15.48 -6.07
CA PRO A 296 22.01 -15.25 -4.81
C PRO A 296 20.49 -15.41 -4.94
N GLY A 297 19.82 -15.71 -3.85
CA GLY A 297 18.37 -15.63 -3.76
C GLY A 297 17.87 -14.20 -3.57
N LEU A 298 16.57 -14.00 -3.72
CA LEU A 298 15.88 -12.77 -3.34
C LEU A 298 14.96 -13.04 -2.15
N ARG A 299 15.08 -12.22 -1.12
CA ARG A 299 14.14 -12.19 -0.02
C ARG A 299 13.16 -11.04 -0.27
N THR A 300 11.90 -11.37 -0.56
CA THR A 300 10.88 -10.39 -0.93
C THR A 300 9.76 -10.34 0.11
N ARG A 301 9.38 -9.12 0.49
CA ARG A 301 8.21 -8.80 1.31
C ARG A 301 7.29 -7.95 0.48
N ARG A 302 6.09 -8.45 0.21
CA ARG A 302 5.11 -7.79 -0.67
C ARG A 302 3.73 -7.88 -0.05
N ALA A 303 2.97 -6.80 -0.13
CA ALA A 303 1.55 -6.79 0.16
C ALA A 303 0.80 -6.11 -0.99
N SER A 304 -0.46 -6.45 -1.20
CA SER A 304 -1.33 -5.77 -2.17
C SER A 304 -2.73 -5.75 -1.61
N THR A 305 -3.32 -4.56 -1.47
CA THR A 305 -4.64 -4.41 -0.86
C THR A 305 -5.33 -3.12 -1.30
N ASN A 306 -6.64 -3.07 -1.06
CA ASN A 306 -7.46 -1.87 -1.20
C ASN A 306 -7.99 -1.48 0.18
N ILE A 307 -7.82 -0.21 0.54
CA ILE A 307 -8.24 0.34 1.83
C ILE A 307 -8.84 1.72 1.66
N GLU A 308 -9.63 2.14 2.64
CA GLU A 308 -10.17 3.49 2.73
C GLU A 308 -9.71 4.12 4.05
N LEU A 309 -9.07 5.29 3.97
CA LEU A 309 -8.50 6.01 5.10
C LEU A 309 -8.86 7.50 5.02
N GLY A 310 -8.85 8.15 6.19
CA GLY A 310 -8.87 9.61 6.28
C GLY A 310 -7.51 10.23 5.99
N ASP A 311 -7.50 11.54 5.75
CA ASP A 311 -6.27 12.32 5.63
C ASP A 311 -5.42 12.22 6.90
N GLY A 312 -4.14 11.84 6.78
CA GLY A 312 -3.21 11.63 7.90
C GLY A 312 -3.50 10.39 8.77
N GLN A 313 -4.49 9.58 8.44
CA GLN A 313 -4.81 8.37 9.19
C GLN A 313 -3.87 7.22 8.80
N SER A 314 -3.17 6.67 9.79
CA SER A 314 -2.29 5.52 9.60
C SER A 314 -3.04 4.20 9.84
N PHE A 315 -2.76 3.20 9.01
CA PHE A 315 -3.33 1.87 9.14
C PHE A 315 -2.32 0.78 8.79
N ALA A 316 -2.27 -0.28 9.60
CA ALA A 316 -1.43 -1.45 9.32
C ALA A 316 -2.14 -2.37 8.32
N ILE A 317 -1.60 -2.46 7.11
CA ILE A 317 -2.20 -3.25 6.02
C ILE A 317 -1.73 -4.70 6.00
N ALA A 318 -0.57 -4.99 6.58
CA ALA A 318 -0.03 -6.33 6.70
C ALA A 318 0.83 -6.46 7.94
N GLY A 319 0.89 -7.66 8.48
CA GLY A 319 1.74 -8.02 9.59
C GLY A 319 2.05 -9.51 9.57
N LEU A 320 3.22 -9.87 10.07
CA LEU A 320 3.65 -11.26 10.25
C LEU A 320 4.40 -11.36 11.58
N LEU A 321 3.99 -12.31 12.40
CA LEU A 321 4.75 -12.79 13.54
C LEU A 321 5.10 -14.25 13.29
N ARG A 322 6.39 -14.56 13.29
CA ARG A 322 6.90 -15.92 13.14
C ARG A 322 7.85 -16.22 14.28
N GLU A 323 7.59 -17.31 14.97
CA GLU A 323 8.47 -17.84 16.01
C GLU A 323 8.83 -19.28 15.65
N SER A 324 10.12 -19.59 15.74
CA SER A 324 10.65 -20.94 15.56
C SER A 324 11.54 -21.27 16.74
N VAL A 325 11.21 -22.32 17.46
CA VAL A 325 12.00 -22.82 18.59
C VAL A 325 12.47 -24.23 18.28
N ARG A 326 13.78 -24.42 18.34
CA ARG A 326 14.41 -25.73 18.15
C ARG A 326 15.26 -26.06 19.33
N THR A 327 14.95 -27.18 19.99
CA THR A 327 15.74 -27.72 21.10
C THR A 327 16.23 -29.11 20.73
N ILE A 328 17.52 -29.30 20.75
CA ILE A 328 18.16 -30.60 20.54
C ILE A 328 18.89 -30.95 21.83
N ASN A 329 18.61 -32.14 22.37
CA ASN A 329 19.30 -32.68 23.54
C ASN A 329 19.81 -34.07 23.20
N SER A 330 21.13 -34.21 23.10
CA SER A 330 21.84 -35.47 22.90
C SER A 330 22.49 -35.88 24.19
N LYS A 331 22.17 -37.06 24.70
CA LYS A 331 22.70 -37.57 25.97
C LYS A 331 23.06 -39.03 25.90
N PHE A 332 24.07 -39.47 26.68
CA PHE A 332 24.33 -40.89 26.91
C PHE A 332 23.17 -41.52 27.71
N PRO A 333 22.66 -42.66 27.26
CA PRO A 333 21.71 -43.43 28.06
C PRO A 333 22.31 -43.72 29.46
N LEU A 334 21.48 -43.66 30.50
CA LEU A 334 21.82 -43.80 31.92
C LEU A 334 22.71 -42.67 32.46
N LEU A 335 23.93 -42.45 31.92
CA LEU A 335 24.87 -41.45 32.43
C LEU A 335 24.34 -40.00 32.33
N GLY A 336 23.74 -39.66 31.20
CA GLY A 336 23.17 -38.33 31.01
C GLY A 336 21.91 -38.05 31.84
N SER A 337 21.42 -39.02 32.61
CA SER A 337 20.26 -38.87 33.50
C SER A 337 20.66 -38.77 34.96
N ILE A 338 21.93 -38.84 35.32
CA ILE A 338 22.41 -38.71 36.69
C ILE A 338 22.28 -37.27 37.16
N PRO A 339 21.69 -36.97 38.30
CA PRO A 339 21.63 -35.61 38.83
C PRO A 339 23.02 -34.99 38.96
N ILE A 340 23.19 -33.75 38.55
CA ILE A 340 24.42 -32.95 38.55
C ILE A 340 25.45 -33.46 37.55
N LEU A 341 25.89 -34.72 37.65
CA LEU A 341 26.92 -35.30 36.77
C LEU A 341 26.44 -35.54 35.34
N GLY A 342 25.14 -35.72 35.12
CA GLY A 342 24.57 -35.95 33.81
C GLY A 342 24.81 -34.78 32.83
N ALA A 343 25.05 -33.56 33.34
CA ALA A 343 25.41 -32.41 32.51
C ALA A 343 26.71 -32.62 31.72
N LEU A 344 27.66 -33.43 32.22
CA LEU A 344 28.90 -33.79 31.57
C LEU A 344 28.74 -34.82 30.43
N PHE A 345 27.61 -35.51 30.38
CA PHE A 345 27.30 -36.58 29.45
C PHE A 345 26.13 -36.22 28.53
N GLN A 346 25.92 -34.92 28.27
CA GLN A 346 24.91 -34.41 27.37
C GLN A 346 25.39 -33.19 26.58
N SER A 347 24.80 -33.00 25.41
CA SER A 347 24.94 -31.81 24.60
C SER A 347 23.56 -31.22 24.35
N LYS A 348 23.35 -29.94 24.72
CA LYS A 348 22.13 -29.20 24.50
C LYS A 348 22.35 -28.06 23.52
N SER A 349 21.50 -27.98 22.52
CA SER A 349 21.45 -26.88 21.57
C SER A 349 20.04 -26.31 21.57
N PHE A 350 19.95 -25.02 21.85
CA PHE A 350 18.71 -24.28 21.84
C PHE A 350 18.84 -23.12 20.82
N GLN A 351 17.92 -23.08 19.88
CA GLN A 351 17.81 -22.01 18.89
C GLN A 351 16.40 -21.45 18.93
N LYS A 352 16.27 -20.14 19.06
CA LYS A 352 15.02 -19.41 18.95
C LYS A 352 15.20 -18.34 17.89
N GLU A 353 14.33 -18.37 16.88
CA GLU A 353 14.23 -17.37 15.83
C GLU A 353 12.86 -16.73 15.92
N GLU A 354 12.80 -15.42 15.97
CA GLU A 354 11.60 -14.64 16.03
C GLU A 354 11.69 -13.54 14.97
N SER A 355 10.68 -13.42 14.14
CA SER A 355 10.60 -12.41 13.09
C SER A 355 9.23 -11.73 13.14
N GLU A 356 9.26 -10.42 13.22
CA GLU A 356 8.08 -9.56 13.21
C GLU A 356 8.17 -8.64 11.99
N LEU A 357 7.11 -8.59 11.19
CA LEU A 357 6.95 -7.68 10.07
C LEU A 357 5.67 -6.88 10.26
N ILE A 358 5.73 -5.58 10.01
CA ILE A 358 4.57 -4.71 9.94
C ILE A 358 4.70 -3.77 8.74
N ILE A 359 3.59 -3.57 8.01
CA ILE A 359 3.49 -2.62 6.91
C ILE A 359 2.36 -1.66 7.24
N ILE A 360 2.70 -0.38 7.37
CA ILE A 360 1.79 0.71 7.71
C ILE A 360 1.73 1.66 6.53
N VAL A 361 0.55 2.20 6.25
CA VAL A 361 0.33 3.21 5.23
C VAL A 361 -0.39 4.42 5.81
N THR A 362 -0.03 5.61 5.32
CA THR A 362 -0.59 6.89 5.75
C THR A 362 -0.75 7.79 4.52
N PRO A 363 -1.98 8.07 4.07
CA PRO A 363 -2.22 9.02 3.00
C PRO A 363 -2.30 10.44 3.52
N HIS A 364 -1.86 11.41 2.71
CA HIS A 364 -2.01 12.83 2.95
C HIS A 364 -2.53 13.55 1.71
N LEU A 365 -3.53 14.41 1.88
CA LEU A 365 -3.94 15.35 0.85
C LEU A 365 -2.94 16.50 0.78
N VAL A 366 -2.30 16.66 -0.37
CA VAL A 366 -1.26 17.69 -0.54
C VAL A 366 -1.66 18.68 -1.62
N LYS A 367 -1.26 19.93 -1.41
CA LYS A 367 -1.36 21.00 -2.40
C LYS A 367 0.05 21.37 -2.87
N PRO A 368 0.25 21.62 -4.17
CA PRO A 368 1.52 22.13 -4.62
C PRO A 368 1.83 23.47 -3.92
N LEU A 369 3.03 23.59 -3.40
CA LEU A 369 3.54 24.83 -2.84
C LEU A 369 4.44 25.48 -3.91
N ASP A 370 4.23 26.76 -4.16
CA ASP A 370 5.18 27.59 -4.92
C ASP A 370 6.39 27.87 -4.03
N LEU A 371 7.38 26.99 -4.07
CA LEU A 371 8.62 27.15 -3.33
C LEU A 371 9.71 27.67 -4.29
N GLU A 372 9.91 28.98 -4.29
CA GLU A 372 11.17 29.58 -4.77
C GLU A 372 12.28 29.16 -3.80
N ASN A 373 13.21 28.32 -4.22
CA ASN A 373 14.40 27.85 -3.48
C ASN A 373 14.18 26.91 -2.28
N GLN A 374 13.89 25.64 -2.54
CA GLN A 374 14.15 24.61 -1.51
C GLN A 374 15.55 24.03 -1.70
N PRO A 375 16.38 24.00 -0.64
CA PRO A 375 17.70 23.38 -0.70
C PRO A 375 17.53 21.84 -0.87
N LEU A 376 18.26 21.28 -1.83
CA LEU A 376 18.32 19.85 -2.03
C LEU A 376 19.22 19.19 -0.96
N PRO A 377 19.02 17.91 -0.62
CA PRO A 377 19.92 17.19 0.28
C PRO A 377 21.39 17.22 -0.15
N THR A 378 21.64 17.38 -1.45
CA THR A 378 22.98 17.50 -2.06
C THR A 378 23.60 18.87 -1.87
N ASP A 379 22.84 19.88 -1.46
CA ASP A 379 23.35 21.24 -1.21
C ASP A 379 24.04 21.36 0.15
N PHE A 380 23.84 20.36 1.02
CA PHE A 380 24.55 20.24 2.28
C PHE A 380 25.79 19.38 2.06
N TYR A 381 26.95 20.02 1.83
CA TYR A 381 28.24 19.34 1.87
C TYR A 381 28.48 18.83 3.29
N VAL A 382 28.58 17.52 3.45
CA VAL A 382 29.17 16.91 4.64
C VAL A 382 30.67 16.78 4.32
N GLU A 383 31.51 17.63 4.90
CA GLU A 383 32.97 17.46 4.93
C GLU A 383 33.36 16.26 5.79
#